data_ccee2f360a48831f8392ce6607bcfccb
#
_entry.id   ccee2f360a48831f8392ce6607bcfccb
#
_cell.length_a   1.000
_cell.length_b   1.000
_cell.length_c   1.000
_cell.angle_alpha   90.00
_cell.angle_beta   90.00
_cell.angle_gamma   90.00
#
_symmetry.space_group_name_H-M   'P 1'
#
loop_
_entity.id
_entity.type
_entity.pdbx_description
1 polymer ?
#
loop_
_entity_poly.entity_id
_entity_poly.type
_entity_poly.pdbx_seq_one_letter_code
_entity_poly.pdbx_strand_id
1 'polypeptide(L)'
;MIRHIFLVALGGALGSIVRFLIAKVAQGNSLSPLPFGTLTANLLGCLFIGFVYAVAESGRIGIGNGLKLFLIAGLCGGLTTFSSYLNESFQLFRSTHIMTAGLYIGGSIILGLLAIYGGMVIGKLVS
;
A
#
# COMPACT_ATOMS: atom_id res chain seq x y z
N MET A 1 25.63 -1.79 4.32
CA MET A 1 24.73 -2.78 3.68
C MET A 1 23.89 -3.57 4.70
N ILE A 2 24.55 -4.18 5.69
CA ILE A 2 23.82 -4.96 6.72
C ILE A 2 22.81 -4.10 7.46
N ARG A 3 23.16 -2.88 7.83
CA ARG A 3 22.26 -1.95 8.49
C ARG A 3 21.01 -1.69 7.64
N HIS A 4 21.16 -1.53 6.34
CA HIS A 4 20.04 -1.30 5.43
C HIS A 4 19.13 -2.53 5.34
N ILE A 5 19.72 -3.73 5.35
CA ILE A 5 18.93 -4.97 5.33
C ILE A 5 18.07 -5.08 6.60
N PHE A 6 18.66 -4.76 7.77
CA PHE A 6 17.88 -4.76 9.03
C PHE A 6 16.76 -3.75 9.02
N LEU A 7 17.00 -2.55 8.49
CA LEU A 7 15.96 -1.52 8.41
C LEU A 7 14.81 -1.95 7.51
N VAL A 8 15.12 -2.53 6.34
CA VAL A 8 14.11 -3.04 5.43
C VAL A 8 13.35 -4.21 6.08
N ALA A 9 14.06 -5.12 6.73
CA ALA A 9 13.45 -6.27 7.41
C ALA A 9 12.48 -5.81 8.51
N LEU A 10 12.91 -4.86 9.33
CA LEU A 10 12.08 -4.34 10.42
C LEU A 10 10.85 -3.62 9.87
N GLY A 11 11.05 -2.75 8.86
CA GLY A 11 9.95 -2.05 8.21
C GLY A 11 8.98 -3.02 7.55
N GLY A 12 9.52 -4.04 6.86
CA GLY A 12 8.69 -5.07 6.20
C GLY A 12 7.89 -5.87 7.20
N ALA A 13 8.48 -6.23 8.33
CA ALA A 13 7.77 -6.94 9.39
C ALA A 13 6.60 -6.09 9.91
N LEU A 14 6.85 -4.82 10.23
CA LEU A 14 5.80 -3.92 10.70
C LEU A 14 4.72 -3.71 9.63
N GLY A 15 5.12 -3.47 8.38
CA GLY A 15 4.18 -3.29 7.28
C GLY A 15 3.31 -4.51 7.04
N SER A 16 3.90 -5.70 7.08
CA SER A 16 3.17 -6.95 6.89
C SER A 16 2.17 -7.19 8.02
N ILE A 17 2.54 -6.89 9.26
CA ILE A 17 1.64 -7.01 10.40
C ILE A 17 0.47 -6.04 10.26
N VAL A 18 0.75 -4.78 9.92
CA VAL A 18 -0.29 -3.77 9.71
C VAL A 18 -1.22 -4.19 8.58
N ARG A 19 -0.65 -4.69 7.47
CA ARG A 19 -1.46 -5.19 6.35
C ARG A 19 -2.39 -6.32 6.78
N PHE A 20 -1.88 -7.27 7.55
CA PHE A 20 -2.69 -8.38 8.06
C PHE A 20 -3.85 -7.86 8.90
N LEU A 21 -3.59 -6.92 9.80
CA LEU A 21 -4.63 -6.36 10.67
C LEU A 21 -5.65 -5.53 9.89
N ILE A 22 -5.20 -4.72 8.94
CA ILE A 22 -6.08 -3.92 8.08
C ILE A 22 -6.97 -4.84 7.26
N ALA A 23 -6.40 -5.87 6.65
CA ALA A 23 -7.14 -6.82 5.85
C ALA A 23 -8.22 -7.50 6.66
N LYS A 24 -7.90 -7.92 7.88
CA LYS A 24 -8.84 -8.57 8.76
C LYS A 24 -9.99 -7.67 9.16
N VAL A 25 -9.69 -6.40 9.48
CA VAL A 25 -10.71 -5.43 9.87
C VAL A 25 -11.56 -4.99 8.68
N ALA A 26 -10.92 -4.66 7.56
CA ALA A 26 -11.62 -4.14 6.38
C ALA A 26 -12.50 -5.19 5.73
N GLN A 27 -12.05 -6.44 5.65
CA GLN A 27 -12.87 -7.52 5.09
C GLN A 27 -13.98 -7.91 6.07
N GLY A 28 -13.65 -8.02 7.35
CA GLY A 28 -14.62 -8.29 8.40
C GLY A 28 -15.52 -9.47 8.08
N ASN A 29 -16.85 -9.28 8.25
CA ASN A 29 -17.86 -10.26 7.92
C ASN A 29 -18.55 -9.95 6.59
N SER A 30 -17.90 -9.19 5.71
CA SER A 30 -18.47 -8.82 4.42
C SER A 30 -18.72 -10.04 3.56
N LEU A 31 -19.92 -10.12 2.98
CA LEU A 31 -20.28 -11.17 2.04
C LEU A 31 -19.98 -10.77 0.60
N SER A 32 -19.48 -9.57 0.39
CA SER A 32 -19.13 -9.08 -0.94
C SER A 32 -17.94 -9.88 -1.50
N PRO A 33 -17.97 -10.23 -2.80
CA PRO A 33 -16.81 -10.88 -3.42
C PRO A 33 -15.63 -9.93 -3.58
N LEU A 34 -15.83 -8.62 -3.42
CA LEU A 34 -14.76 -7.63 -3.57
C LEU A 34 -13.76 -7.75 -2.42
N PRO A 35 -12.45 -7.86 -2.71
CA PRO A 35 -11.44 -8.01 -1.66
C PRO A 35 -11.09 -6.68 -1.01
N PHE A 36 -11.94 -6.19 -0.11
CA PHE A 36 -11.76 -4.89 0.55
C PHE A 36 -10.48 -4.81 1.38
N GLY A 37 -10.04 -5.94 1.96
CA GLY A 37 -8.83 -5.95 2.78
C GLY A 37 -7.59 -5.55 2.00
N THR A 38 -7.36 -6.20 0.87
CA THR A 38 -6.23 -5.91 0.00
C THR A 38 -6.34 -4.51 -0.60
N LEU A 39 -7.55 -4.13 -1.04
CA LEU A 39 -7.78 -2.81 -1.61
C LEU A 39 -7.42 -1.71 -0.60
N THR A 40 -7.92 -1.82 0.61
CA THR A 40 -7.67 -0.84 1.66
C THR A 40 -6.18 -0.75 1.99
N ALA A 41 -5.52 -1.89 2.18
CA ALA A 41 -4.10 -1.91 2.51
C ALA A 41 -3.26 -1.28 1.39
N ASN A 42 -3.55 -1.62 0.14
CA ASN A 42 -2.83 -1.07 -1.01
C ASN A 42 -3.06 0.44 -1.16
N LEU A 43 -4.29 0.92 -0.96
CA LEU A 43 -4.59 2.35 -1.05
C LEU A 43 -3.91 3.14 0.06
N LEU A 44 -3.91 2.62 1.29
CA LEU A 44 -3.20 3.26 2.39
C LEU A 44 -1.70 3.29 2.14
N GLY A 45 -1.14 2.21 1.60
CA GLY A 45 0.27 2.19 1.23
C GLY A 45 0.61 3.19 0.13
N CYS A 46 -0.26 3.33 -0.86
CA CYS A 46 -0.09 4.32 -1.93
C CYS A 46 -0.14 5.74 -1.39
N LEU A 47 -1.09 6.02 -0.51
CA LEU A 47 -1.19 7.33 0.13
C LEU A 47 0.08 7.64 0.92
N PHE A 48 0.54 6.67 1.69
CA PHE A 48 1.73 6.82 2.54
C PHE A 48 2.99 7.02 1.71
N ILE A 49 3.17 6.26 0.63
CA ILE A 49 4.37 6.38 -0.20
C ILE A 49 4.43 7.75 -0.88
N GLY A 50 3.29 8.26 -1.35
CA GLY A 50 3.22 9.60 -1.93
C GLY A 50 3.60 10.66 -0.91
N PHE A 51 3.10 10.53 0.30
CA PHE A 51 3.42 11.43 1.41
C PHE A 51 4.92 11.43 1.73
N VAL A 52 5.51 10.24 1.87
CA VAL A 52 6.93 10.10 2.22
C VAL A 52 7.82 10.71 1.14
N TYR A 53 7.53 10.43 -0.13
CA TYR A 53 8.31 10.99 -1.23
C TYR A 53 8.22 12.51 -1.27
N ALA A 54 7.04 13.07 -1.06
CA ALA A 54 6.87 14.53 -1.07
C ALA A 54 7.66 15.19 0.08
N VAL A 55 7.61 14.59 1.27
CA VAL A 55 8.36 15.11 2.42
C VAL A 55 9.87 15.00 2.17
N ALA A 56 10.31 13.88 1.60
CA ALA A 56 11.73 13.68 1.29
C ALA A 56 12.23 14.68 0.24
N GLU A 57 11.42 14.95 -0.78
CA GLU A 57 11.80 15.88 -1.85
C GLU A 57 11.83 17.34 -1.39
N SER A 58 11.02 17.69 -0.40
CA SER A 58 10.95 19.08 0.07
C SER A 58 12.26 19.58 0.68
N GLY A 59 13.06 18.67 1.22
CA GLY A 59 14.32 19.00 1.86
C GLY A 59 14.18 19.71 3.19
N ARG A 60 12.96 20.04 3.61
CA ARG A 60 12.73 20.75 4.88
C ARG A 60 12.86 19.81 6.07
N ILE A 61 12.42 18.56 5.89
CA ILE A 61 12.57 17.52 6.90
C ILE A 61 13.66 16.59 6.42
N GLY A 62 14.73 16.48 7.19
CA GLY A 62 15.87 15.64 6.81
C GLY A 62 15.54 14.17 6.94
N ILE A 63 15.17 13.54 5.83
CA ILE A 63 14.96 12.10 5.78
C ILE A 63 16.20 11.46 5.16
N GLY A 64 17.00 10.79 6.00
CA GLY A 64 18.19 10.10 5.56
C GLY A 64 17.88 8.82 4.80
N ASN A 65 18.88 8.25 4.14
CA ASN A 65 18.71 7.04 3.34
C ASN A 65 18.19 5.86 4.16
N GLY A 66 18.65 5.72 5.41
CA GLY A 66 18.19 4.63 6.27
C GLY A 66 16.71 4.72 6.58
N LEU A 67 16.25 5.90 6.98
CA LEU A 67 14.83 6.12 7.27
C LEU A 67 13.99 5.94 6.01
N LYS A 68 14.47 6.44 4.87
CA LYS A 68 13.77 6.30 3.60
C LYS A 68 13.61 4.83 3.22
N LEU A 69 14.66 4.02 3.40
CA LEU A 69 14.59 2.58 3.15
C LEU A 69 13.60 1.89 4.09
N PHE A 70 13.65 2.25 5.36
CA PHE A 70 12.72 1.70 6.36
C PHE A 70 11.26 2.00 5.98
N LEU A 71 10.97 3.24 5.62
CA LEU A 71 9.60 3.68 5.34
C LEU A 71 9.10 3.18 4.00
N ILE A 72 9.90 3.25 2.95
CA ILE A 72 9.46 2.93 1.59
C ILE A 72 9.62 1.45 1.27
N ALA A 73 10.86 0.96 1.23
CA ALA A 73 11.09 -0.43 0.88
C ALA A 73 10.57 -1.39 1.94
N GLY A 74 10.71 -1.02 3.22
CA GLY A 74 10.25 -1.84 4.33
C GLY A 74 8.77 -1.69 4.59
N LEU A 75 8.38 -0.57 5.20
CA LEU A 75 7.01 -0.38 5.70
C LEU A 75 5.98 -0.38 4.58
N CYS A 76 6.15 0.47 3.57
CA CYS A 76 5.22 0.49 2.43
C CYS A 76 5.25 -0.82 1.66
N GLY A 77 6.44 -1.39 1.43
CA GLY A 77 6.59 -2.65 0.71
C GLY A 77 5.90 -3.80 1.40
N GLY A 78 5.95 -3.85 2.74
CA GLY A 78 5.25 -4.86 3.52
C GLY A 78 3.74 -4.61 3.61
N LEU A 79 3.34 -3.35 3.64
CA LEU A 79 1.93 -2.96 3.74
C LEU A 79 1.16 -3.26 2.46
N THR A 80 1.76 -3.03 1.29
CA THR A 80 1.13 -3.25 0.00
C THR A 80 1.44 -4.65 -0.53
N THR A 81 0.57 -5.17 -1.41
CA THR A 81 0.78 -6.50 -1.98
C THR A 81 0.24 -6.58 -3.40
N PHE A 82 1.12 -6.92 -4.34
CA PHE A 82 0.74 -7.14 -5.73
C PHE A 82 0.26 -8.58 -5.94
N SER A 83 0.91 -9.54 -5.28
CA SER A 83 0.56 -10.96 -5.44
C SER A 83 -0.85 -11.27 -4.94
N SER A 84 -1.23 -10.75 -3.78
CA SER A 84 -2.59 -10.93 -3.28
C SER A 84 -3.62 -10.26 -4.20
N TYR A 85 -3.30 -9.07 -4.68
CA TYR A 85 -4.13 -8.33 -5.62
C TYR A 85 -4.40 -9.15 -6.90
N LEU A 86 -3.36 -9.70 -7.50
CA LEU A 86 -3.50 -10.52 -8.72
C LEU A 86 -4.23 -11.82 -8.44
N ASN A 87 -3.91 -12.48 -7.33
CA ASN A 87 -4.56 -13.74 -6.97
C ASN A 87 -6.06 -13.53 -6.76
N GLU A 88 -6.44 -12.49 -6.05
CA GLU A 88 -7.85 -12.19 -5.80
C GLU A 88 -8.58 -11.80 -7.08
N SER A 89 -7.90 -11.08 -7.98
CA SER A 89 -8.44 -10.75 -9.29
C SER A 89 -8.70 -12.02 -10.10
N PHE A 90 -7.76 -12.95 -10.08
CA PHE A 90 -7.88 -14.22 -10.77
C PHE A 90 -9.03 -15.05 -10.19
N GLN A 91 -9.19 -15.09 -8.87
CA GLN A 91 -10.30 -15.78 -8.23
C GLN A 91 -11.65 -15.20 -8.63
N LEU A 92 -11.74 -13.88 -8.79
CA LEU A 92 -12.95 -13.23 -9.27
C LEU A 92 -13.29 -13.66 -10.70
N PHE A 93 -12.29 -13.78 -11.57
CA PHE A 93 -12.50 -14.29 -12.92
C PHE A 93 -12.98 -15.74 -12.88
N ARG A 94 -12.36 -16.58 -12.06
CA ARG A 94 -12.71 -17.99 -11.95
C ARG A 94 -14.14 -18.21 -11.43
N SER A 95 -14.60 -17.34 -10.56
CA SER A 95 -15.93 -17.45 -9.96
C SER A 95 -17.02 -16.78 -10.80
N THR A 96 -16.73 -16.47 -12.06
CA THR A 96 -17.64 -15.81 -13.00
C THR A 96 -18.04 -14.38 -12.63
N HIS A 97 -17.33 -13.76 -11.68
CA HIS A 97 -17.54 -12.34 -11.34
C HIS A 97 -16.67 -11.44 -12.24
N ILE A 98 -16.86 -11.54 -13.56
CA ILE A 98 -16.00 -10.87 -14.54
C ILE A 98 -16.07 -9.36 -14.40
N MET A 99 -17.29 -8.81 -14.25
CA MET A 99 -17.46 -7.37 -14.09
C MET A 99 -16.79 -6.87 -12.81
N THR A 100 -16.96 -7.59 -11.71
CA THR A 100 -16.33 -7.25 -10.44
C THR A 100 -14.82 -7.32 -10.54
N ALA A 101 -14.29 -8.33 -11.23
CA ALA A 101 -12.85 -8.46 -11.46
C ALA A 101 -12.31 -7.27 -12.24
N GLY A 102 -12.97 -6.89 -13.31
CA GLY A 102 -12.57 -5.75 -14.13
C GLY A 102 -12.59 -4.45 -13.34
N LEU A 103 -13.66 -4.23 -12.56
CA LEU A 103 -13.79 -3.04 -11.72
C LEU A 103 -12.72 -3.02 -10.62
N TYR A 104 -12.43 -4.17 -10.02
CA TYR A 104 -11.40 -4.27 -8.98
C TYR A 104 -10.02 -3.96 -9.56
N ILE A 105 -9.68 -4.56 -10.69
CA ILE A 105 -8.37 -4.37 -11.33
C ILE A 105 -8.20 -2.90 -11.74
N GLY A 106 -9.13 -2.39 -12.54
CA GLY A 106 -9.06 -1.01 -13.04
C GLY A 106 -9.23 0.01 -11.95
N GLY A 107 -10.20 -0.20 -11.07
CA GLY A 107 -10.47 0.70 -9.96
C GLY A 107 -9.29 0.78 -8.99
N SER A 108 -8.63 -0.34 -8.71
CA SER A 108 -7.47 -0.35 -7.81
C SER A 108 -6.31 0.46 -8.39
N ILE A 109 -6.07 0.35 -9.69
CA ILE A 109 -5.01 1.11 -10.36
C ILE A 109 -5.32 2.61 -10.30
N ILE A 110 -6.53 2.98 -10.68
CA ILE A 110 -6.94 4.40 -10.71
C ILE A 110 -6.91 4.99 -9.30
N LEU A 111 -7.53 4.31 -8.33
CA LEU A 111 -7.57 4.77 -6.95
C LEU A 111 -6.17 4.81 -6.34
N GLY A 112 -5.31 3.84 -6.67
CA GLY A 112 -3.94 3.82 -6.20
C GLY A 112 -3.15 5.03 -6.69
N LEU A 113 -3.28 5.36 -7.98
CA LEU A 113 -2.62 6.54 -8.54
C LEU A 113 -3.13 7.83 -7.90
N LEU A 114 -4.45 7.91 -7.69
CA LEU A 114 -5.04 9.07 -7.00
C LEU A 114 -4.59 9.15 -5.55
N ALA A 115 -4.44 8.00 -4.88
CA ALA A 115 -3.96 7.96 -3.50
C ALA A 115 -2.51 8.45 -3.40
N ILE A 116 -1.65 8.07 -4.33
CA ILE A 116 -0.27 8.56 -4.38
C ILE A 116 -0.27 10.08 -4.55
N TYR A 117 -1.07 10.58 -5.47
CA TYR A 117 -1.18 12.02 -5.69
C TYR A 117 -1.69 12.74 -4.44
N GLY A 118 -2.72 12.19 -3.80
CA GLY A 118 -3.25 12.74 -2.56
C GLY A 118 -2.21 12.78 -1.45
N GLY A 119 -1.44 11.70 -1.32
CA GLY A 119 -0.35 11.66 -0.36
C GLY A 119 0.71 12.70 -0.63
N MET A 120 1.06 12.88 -1.90
CA MET A 120 2.02 13.92 -2.30
C MET A 120 1.52 15.32 -1.96
N VAL A 121 0.24 15.61 -2.22
CA VAL A 121 -0.35 16.91 -1.88
C VAL A 121 -0.28 17.15 -0.38
N ILE A 122 -0.67 16.16 0.42
CA ILE A 122 -0.61 16.27 1.88
C ILE A 122 0.83 16.47 2.34
N GLY A 123 1.77 15.72 1.78
CA GLY A 123 3.19 15.85 2.13
C GLY A 123 3.74 17.24 1.83
N LYS A 124 3.35 17.82 0.71
CA LYS A 124 3.75 19.18 0.34
C LYS A 124 3.14 20.24 1.27
N LEU A 125 1.92 20.00 1.74
CA LEU A 125 1.26 20.93 2.65
C LEU A 125 1.91 20.96 4.02
N VAL A 126 2.44 19.83 4.51
CA VAL A 126 3.04 19.76 5.84
C VAL A 126 4.55 19.97 5.84
N SER A 127 5.18 20.02 4.67
CA SER A 127 6.63 20.23 4.57
C SER A 127 7.02 21.54 3.83
#